data_016ded30d491e4ea4c083319891fdc55
#
_entry.id   016ded30d491e4ea4c083319891fdc55
#
_cell.length_a   1.000
_cell.length_b   1.000
_cell.length_c   1.000
_cell.angle_alpha   90.00
_cell.angle_beta   90.00
_cell.angle_gamma   90.00
#
_symmetry.space_group_name_H-M   'P 1'
#
loop_
_entity.id
_entity.type
_entity.pdbx_description
1 polymer ?
#
loop_
_entity_poly.entity_id
_entity_poly.type
_entity_poly.pdbx_seq_one_letter_code
_entity_poly.pdbx_strand_id
1 'polypeptide(L)'
;MAMRTTYLVQPFEIHRKRLRPARQEPAPTENGAMKKAEAMAGRMPGAAALKIVADDEPGELESATNLGQWGEVPEDFAETVRGG
;
A
#
# COMPACT_ATOMS: atom_id res chain seq x y z
N MET A 1 3.87 16.71 19.10
CA MET A 1 3.09 15.71 18.35
C MET A 1 2.89 16.17 16.92
N ALA A 2 3.48 15.46 15.99
CA ALA A 2 3.34 15.79 14.59
C ALA A 2 2.84 14.56 13.83
N MET A 3 1.74 14.73 13.12
CA MET A 3 1.20 13.67 12.29
C MET A 3 1.93 13.69 10.96
N ARG A 4 2.39 12.53 10.54
CA ARG A 4 3.08 12.38 9.26
C ARG A 4 2.24 11.52 8.33
N THR A 5 2.02 12.01 7.13
CA THR A 5 1.32 11.27 6.09
C THR A 5 2.31 10.77 5.07
N THR A 6 2.26 9.46 4.83
CA THR A 6 3.15 8.81 3.86
C THR A 6 2.29 8.06 2.86
N TYR A 7 2.66 8.13 1.60
CA TYR A 7 1.99 7.38 0.55
C TYR A 7 2.91 6.26 0.10
N LEU A 8 2.36 5.05 0.03
CA LEU A 8 3.12 3.86 -0.32
C LEU A 8 2.43 3.09 -1.42
N VAL A 9 3.23 2.39 -2.20
CA VAL A 9 2.73 1.42 -3.18
C VAL A 9 3.16 0.05 -2.69
N GLN A 10 2.19 -0.85 -2.57
CA GLN A 10 2.42 -2.23 -2.18
C GLN A 10 2.16 -3.14 -3.37
N PRO A 11 3.21 -3.56 -4.08
CA PRO A 11 3.04 -4.54 -5.15
C PRO A 11 2.91 -5.93 -4.56
N PHE A 12 2.31 -6.82 -5.34
CA PHE A 12 2.16 -8.23 -4.98
C PHE A 12 2.79 -9.09 -6.07
N GLU A 13 3.41 -10.18 -5.66
CA GLU A 13 4.03 -11.12 -6.58
C GLU A 13 3.50 -12.53 -6.31
N ILE A 14 3.68 -13.41 -7.29
CA ILE A 14 3.33 -14.81 -7.10
C ILE A 14 4.62 -15.59 -6.89
N HIS A 15 4.68 -16.27 -5.76
CA HIS A 15 5.82 -17.12 -5.40
C HIS A 15 5.29 -18.49 -5.02
N ARG A 16 5.74 -19.52 -5.74
CA ARG A 16 5.28 -20.90 -5.52
C ARG A 16 3.75 -20.99 -5.53
N LYS A 17 3.13 -20.35 -6.53
CA LYS A 17 1.69 -20.33 -6.76
C LYS A 17 0.92 -19.60 -5.67
N ARG A 18 1.59 -18.82 -4.83
CA ARG A 18 0.94 -18.03 -3.79
C ARG A 18 1.21 -16.55 -4.00
N LEU A 19 0.16 -15.76 -3.83
CA LEU A 19 0.26 -14.31 -3.90
C LEU A 19 0.84 -13.82 -2.58
N ARG A 20 1.90 -13.01 -2.67
CA ARG A 20 2.53 -12.46 -1.47
C ARG A 20 2.93 -11.01 -1.71
N PRO A 21 3.06 -10.20 -0.63
CA PRO A 21 3.51 -8.82 -0.79
C PRO A 21 4.98 -8.77 -1.19
N ALA A 22 5.28 -7.89 -2.14
CA ALA A 22 6.63 -7.60 -2.53
C ALA A 22 7.11 -6.34 -1.81
N ARG A 23 8.27 -5.82 -2.18
CA ARG A 23 8.84 -4.66 -1.53
C ARG A 23 7.99 -3.42 -1.74
N GLN A 24 7.64 -2.74 -0.67
CA GLN A 24 6.91 -1.48 -0.73
C GLN A 24 7.79 -0.36 -1.28
N GLU A 25 7.17 0.58 -2.00
CA GLU A 25 7.86 1.75 -2.50
C GLU A 25 7.12 3.02 -2.10
N PRO A 26 7.83 4.04 -1.65
CA PRO A 26 7.19 5.30 -1.29
C PRO A 26 6.82 6.11 -2.52
N ALA A 27 5.82 6.97 -2.37
CA ALA A 27 5.43 7.91 -3.40
C ALA A 27 5.25 9.29 -2.76
N PRO A 28 5.53 10.36 -3.50
CA PRO A 28 5.47 11.71 -2.92
C PRO A 28 4.06 12.25 -2.74
N THR A 29 3.09 11.74 -3.50
CA THR A 29 1.71 12.23 -3.46
C THR A 29 0.72 11.08 -3.60
N GLU A 30 -0.55 11.37 -3.24
CA GLU A 30 -1.62 10.40 -3.40
C GLU A 30 -1.77 9.97 -4.87
N ASN A 31 -1.83 10.95 -5.78
CA ASN A 31 -1.92 10.65 -7.21
C ASN A 31 -0.71 9.87 -7.71
N GLY A 32 0.47 10.23 -7.23
CA GLY A 32 1.70 9.53 -7.57
C GLY A 32 1.66 8.07 -7.13
N ALA A 33 1.14 7.81 -5.93
CA ALA A 33 1.01 6.47 -5.42
C ALA A 33 0.05 5.64 -6.28
N MET A 34 -1.11 6.23 -6.63
CA MET A 34 -2.09 5.54 -7.45
C MET A 34 -1.58 5.24 -8.85
N LYS A 35 -0.94 6.22 -9.49
CA LYS A 35 -0.38 6.02 -10.83
C LYS A 35 0.72 4.96 -10.83
N LYS A 36 1.56 4.99 -9.81
CA LYS A 36 2.65 4.03 -9.69
C LYS A 36 2.11 2.62 -9.45
N ALA A 37 1.08 2.50 -8.60
CA ALA A 37 0.45 1.21 -8.35
C ALA A 37 -0.19 0.65 -9.61
N GLU A 38 -0.89 1.49 -10.36
CA GLU A 38 -1.50 1.09 -11.63
C GLU A 38 -0.43 0.61 -12.63
N ALA A 39 0.66 1.36 -12.73
CA ALA A 39 1.75 0.99 -13.63
C ALA A 39 2.41 -0.33 -13.20
N MET A 40 2.58 -0.52 -11.91
CA MET A 40 3.15 -1.75 -11.39
C MET A 40 2.25 -2.95 -11.64
N ALA A 41 0.94 -2.77 -11.56
CA ALA A 41 -0.02 -3.83 -11.82
C ALA A 41 0.03 -4.31 -13.27
N GLY A 42 0.59 -3.51 -14.18
CA GLY A 42 0.83 -3.93 -15.55
C GLY A 42 2.00 -4.89 -15.70
N ARG A 43 2.89 -4.94 -14.69
CA ARG A 43 4.06 -5.81 -14.71
C ARG A 43 4.04 -6.85 -13.60
N MET A 44 3.34 -6.56 -12.52
CA MET A 44 3.19 -7.45 -11.37
C MET A 44 1.78 -8.01 -11.35
N PRO A 45 1.55 -9.12 -10.64
CA PRO A 45 0.19 -9.67 -10.52
C PRO A 45 -0.81 -8.68 -9.96
N GLY A 46 -0.38 -7.82 -9.04
CA GLY A 46 -1.25 -6.80 -8.49
C GLY A 46 -0.47 -5.76 -7.72
N ALA A 47 -1.13 -4.66 -7.39
CA ALA A 47 -0.54 -3.60 -6.59
C ALA A 47 -1.64 -2.78 -5.92
N ALA A 48 -1.31 -2.16 -4.79
CA ALA A 48 -2.23 -1.29 -4.08
C ALA A 48 -1.53 0.00 -3.70
N ALA A 49 -2.29 1.09 -3.66
CA ALA A 49 -1.80 2.37 -3.19
C ALA A 49 -2.35 2.63 -1.79
N LEU A 50 -1.49 3.05 -0.88
CA LEU A 50 -1.83 3.21 0.52
C LEU A 50 -1.51 4.61 1.02
N LYS A 51 -2.33 5.10 1.93
CA LYS A 51 -2.08 6.33 2.67
C LYS A 51 -1.88 5.93 4.13
N ILE A 52 -0.72 6.22 4.66
CA ILE A 52 -0.37 5.91 6.04
C ILE A 52 -0.27 7.21 6.83
N VAL A 53 -1.00 7.30 7.92
CA VAL A 53 -0.92 8.43 8.84
C VAL A 53 -0.41 7.91 10.16
N ALA A 54 0.68 8.48 10.64
CA ALA A 54 1.32 8.04 11.87
C ALA A 54 1.79 9.24 12.68
N ASP A 55 1.89 9.04 13.98
CA ASP A 55 2.47 10.05 14.87
C ASP A 55 3.99 9.96 14.76
N ASP A 56 4.62 11.10 14.47
CA ASP A 56 6.03 11.15 14.21
C ASP A 56 6.88 10.85 15.46
N GLU A 57 6.41 11.21 16.63
CA GLU A 57 7.20 11.04 17.86
C GLU A 57 7.14 9.65 18.46
N PRO A 58 5.97 9.10 18.80
CA PRO A 58 5.97 7.69 19.22
C PRO A 58 6.03 6.71 18.05
N GLY A 59 5.83 7.20 16.83
CA GLY A 59 5.82 6.33 15.66
C GLY A 59 4.60 5.44 15.57
N GLU A 60 3.56 5.76 16.32
CA GLU A 60 2.34 4.97 16.29
C GLU A 60 1.54 5.17 15.02
N LEU A 61 1.07 4.08 14.47
CA LEU A 61 0.18 4.10 13.31
C LEU A 61 -1.20 4.59 13.74
N GLU A 62 -1.64 5.71 13.18
CA GLU A 62 -2.97 6.25 13.47
C GLU A 62 -4.01 5.71 12.50
N SER A 63 -3.65 5.61 11.22
CA SER A 63 -4.56 5.04 10.24
C SER A 63 -3.79 4.57 9.01
N ALA A 64 -4.39 3.62 8.33
CA ALA A 64 -3.91 3.16 7.04
C ALA A 64 -5.12 3.03 6.13
N THR A 65 -5.09 3.70 4.99
CA THR A 65 -6.20 3.74 4.06
C THR A 65 -5.77 3.16 2.72
N ASN A 66 -6.58 2.27 2.18
CA ASN A 66 -6.36 1.73 0.85
C ASN A 66 -6.96 2.74 -0.15
N LEU A 67 -6.10 3.43 -0.88
CA LEU A 67 -6.51 4.44 -1.86
C LEU A 67 -7.05 3.80 -3.13
N GLY A 68 -6.59 2.61 -3.44
CA GLY A 68 -7.00 1.87 -4.61
C GLY A 68 -6.15 0.64 -4.79
N GLN A 69 -6.67 -0.32 -5.54
CA GLN A 69 -5.93 -1.54 -5.84
C GLN A 69 -6.21 -1.99 -7.26
N TRP A 70 -5.21 -2.58 -7.88
CA TRP A 70 -5.26 -3.02 -9.27
C TRP A 70 -4.71 -4.45 -9.35
N GLY A 71 -5.37 -5.27 -10.16
CA GLY A 71 -4.97 -6.65 -10.34
C GLY A 71 -5.32 -7.52 -9.14
N GLU A 72 -4.49 -8.51 -8.86
CA GLU A 72 -4.73 -9.46 -7.77
C GLU A 72 -4.15 -8.95 -6.45
N VAL A 73 -5.02 -8.81 -5.45
CA VAL A 73 -4.65 -8.37 -4.11
C VAL A 73 -5.27 -9.37 -3.13
N PRO A 74 -4.49 -9.85 -2.13
CA PRO A 74 -5.04 -10.79 -1.15
C PRO A 74 -6.26 -10.21 -0.43
N GLU A 75 -7.26 -11.04 -0.18
CA GLU A 75 -8.49 -10.59 0.47
C GLU A 75 -8.22 -10.00 1.86
N ASP A 76 -7.34 -10.62 2.61
CA ASP A 76 -7.01 -10.19 3.97
C ASP A 76 -6.18 -8.90 4.00
N PHE A 77 -5.60 -8.51 2.87
CA PHE A 77 -4.82 -7.28 2.82
C PHE A 77 -5.67 -6.05 3.14
N ALA A 78 -6.86 -5.97 2.57
CA ALA A 78 -7.76 -4.84 2.81
C ALA A 78 -8.17 -4.76 4.28
N GLU A 79 -8.40 -5.90 4.92
CA GLU A 79 -8.74 -5.94 6.32
C GLU A 79 -7.57 -5.52 7.20
N THR A 80 -6.37 -5.95 6.87
CA THR A 80 -5.17 -5.58 7.60
C THR A 80 -4.94 -4.06 7.53
N VAL A 81 -5.15 -3.47 6.37
CA VAL A 81 -4.92 -2.04 6.15
C VAL A 81 -5.99 -1.18 6.80
N ARG A 82 -7.20 -1.67 6.89
CA ARG A 82 -8.31 -0.90 7.48
C ARG A 82 -8.09 -0.51 8.93
N GLY A 83 -7.18 -1.17 9.59
CA GLY A 83 -6.80 -0.76 10.93
C GLY A 83 -7.91 -0.92 11.95
N GLY A 84 -8.69 -1.90 11.77
CA GLY A 84 -9.73 -2.23 12.75
C GLY A 84 -10.72 -1.16 13.05
#